data_e9c583c826b30a6117c4588750a5d258
#
_entry.id   e9c583c826b30a6117c4588750a5d258
#
_cell.length_a   1.000
_cell.length_b   1.000
_cell.length_c   1.000
_cell.angle_alpha   90.00
_cell.angle_beta   90.00
_cell.angle_gamma   90.00
#
_symmetry.space_group_name_H-M   'P 1'
#
loop_
_entity.id
_entity.type
_entity.pdbx_description
1 polymer ?
#
loop_
_entity_poly.entity_id
_entity_poly.type
_entity_poly.pdbx_seq_one_letter_code
_entity_poly.pdbx_strand_id
1 'polypeptide(L)' 'MESFLERIIKEKDDLQEKIIKLDRFFTTDTFDKLTPIEQMHLRDQMRYISAYLSTLRQRINFYESKEGKDGND' A
#
# COMPACT_ATOMS: atom_id res chain seq x y z
N MET A 1 1.15 4.06 -23.92
CA MET A 1 2.28 3.74 -23.01
C MET A 1 2.03 4.39 -21.64
N GLU A 2 2.15 3.62 -20.58
CA GLU A 2 1.94 4.17 -19.24
C GLU A 2 3.08 5.12 -18.85
N SER A 3 2.73 6.23 -18.24
CA SER A 3 3.73 7.12 -17.66
C SER A 3 4.28 6.50 -16.38
N PHE A 4 5.40 7.04 -15.93
CA PHE A 4 6.01 6.64 -14.67
C PHE A 4 5.03 6.86 -13.51
N LEU A 5 4.35 8.00 -13.50
CA LEU A 5 3.38 8.32 -12.46
C LEU A 5 2.21 7.34 -12.46
N GLU A 6 1.70 6.99 -13.64
CA GLU A 6 0.60 6.03 -13.74
C GLU A 6 0.98 4.67 -13.15
N ARG A 7 2.22 4.25 -13.35
CA ARG A 7 2.69 2.98 -12.79
C ARG A 7 2.73 3.02 -11.27
N ILE A 8 3.17 4.14 -10.70
CA ILE A 8 3.22 4.28 -9.25
C ILE A 8 1.81 4.27 -8.67
N ILE A 9 0.88 4.95 -9.33
CA ILE A 9 -0.51 4.98 -8.90
C ILE A 9 -1.12 3.57 -8.93
N LYS A 10 -0.84 2.82 -9.99
CA LYS A 10 -1.32 1.44 -10.08
C LYS A 10 -0.75 0.57 -8.97
N GLU A 11 0.54 0.72 -8.69
CA GLU A 11 1.17 -0.03 -7.60
C GLU A 11 0.54 0.33 -6.26
N LYS A 12 0.26 1.60 -6.03
CA LYS A 12 -0.41 2.07 -4.82
C LYS A 12 -1.79 1.44 -4.69
N ASP A 13 -2.57 1.42 -5.77
CA ASP A 13 -3.92 0.86 -5.76
C ASP A 13 -3.89 -0.64 -5.46
N ASP A 14 -2.98 -1.38 -6.10
CA ASP A 14 -2.83 -2.80 -5.87
C ASP A 14 -2.44 -3.10 -4.42
N LEU A 15 -1.53 -2.30 -3.88
CA LEU A 15 -1.08 -2.47 -2.50
C LEU A 15 -2.21 -2.15 -1.51
N GLN A 16 -3.00 -1.13 -1.81
CA GLN A 16 -4.13 -0.75 -0.99
C GLN A 16 -5.16 -1.88 -0.92
N GLU A 17 -5.42 -2.56 -2.04
CA GLU A 17 -6.29 -3.71 -2.06
C GLU A 17 -5.76 -4.84 -1.18
N LYS A 18 -4.46 -5.10 -1.24
CA LYS A 18 -3.85 -6.13 -0.41
C LYS A 18 -4.00 -5.81 1.07
N ILE A 19 -3.84 -4.55 1.44
CA ILE A 19 -4.00 -4.11 2.82
C ILE A 19 -5.43 -4.33 3.29
N ILE A 20 -6.41 -4.00 2.47
CA ILE A 20 -7.81 -4.19 2.81
C ILE A 20 -8.11 -5.68 3.03
N LYS A 21 -7.60 -6.53 2.15
CA LYS A 21 -7.83 -7.98 2.27
C LYS A 21 -7.16 -8.54 3.52
N LEU A 22 -5.95 -8.11 3.81
CA LEU A 22 -5.23 -8.57 5.00
C LEU A 22 -5.93 -8.09 6.27
N ASP A 23 -6.39 -6.84 6.26
CA ASP A 23 -7.12 -6.28 7.40
C ASP A 23 -8.36 -7.10 7.71
N ARG A 24 -9.10 -7.49 6.68
CA ARG A 24 -10.28 -8.33 6.85
C ARG A 24 -9.91 -9.71 7.39
N PHE A 25 -8.79 -10.24 6.94
CA PHE A 25 -8.34 -11.55 7.38
C PHE A 25 -8.10 -11.60 8.89
N PHE A 26 -7.64 -10.51 9.50
CA PHE A 26 -7.39 -10.45 10.94
C PHE A 26 -8.66 -10.67 11.78
N THR A 27 -9.83 -10.48 11.20
CA THR A 27 -11.10 -10.64 11.90
C THR A 27 -11.75 -12.00 11.66
N THR A 28 -11.05 -12.92 11.00
CA THR A 28 -11.61 -14.23 10.67
C THR A 28 -11.23 -15.29 11.69
N ASP A 29 -12.05 -16.33 11.76
CA ASP A 29 -11.75 -17.50 12.58
C ASP A 29 -10.47 -18.18 12.14
N THR A 30 -10.19 -18.13 10.84
CA THR A 30 -8.97 -18.70 10.30
C THR A 30 -7.74 -18.06 10.91
N PHE A 31 -7.75 -16.73 11.05
CA PHE A 31 -6.65 -16.02 11.70
C PHE A 31 -6.51 -16.45 13.15
N ASP A 32 -7.64 -16.59 13.86
CA ASP A 32 -7.64 -16.97 15.27
C ASP A 32 -7.03 -18.37 15.49
N LYS A 33 -7.12 -19.23 14.48
CA LYS A 33 -6.58 -20.59 14.56
C LYS A 33 -5.08 -20.66 14.23
N LEU A 34 -4.50 -19.59 13.76
CA LEU A 34 -3.05 -19.57 13.49
C LEU A 34 -2.26 -19.56 14.78
N THR A 35 -1.03 -20.07 14.71
CA THR A 35 -0.14 -20.01 15.87
C THR A 35 0.22 -18.56 16.18
N PRO A 36 0.63 -18.28 17.43
CA PRO A 36 1.06 -16.91 17.77
C PRO A 36 2.18 -16.38 16.87
N ILE A 37 3.08 -17.24 16.43
CA ILE A 37 4.18 -16.85 15.55
C ILE A 37 3.66 -16.46 14.16
N GLU A 38 2.72 -17.26 13.63
CA GLU A 38 2.11 -16.93 12.34
C GLU A 38 1.34 -15.63 12.40
N GLN A 39 0.60 -15.41 13.48
CA GLN A 39 -0.13 -14.17 13.68
C GLN A 39 0.81 -12.97 13.75
N MET A 40 1.94 -13.14 14.44
CA MET A 40 2.94 -12.08 14.54
C MET A 40 3.51 -11.73 13.17
N HIS A 41 3.82 -12.74 12.36
CA HIS A 41 4.35 -12.52 11.02
C HIS A 41 3.37 -11.73 10.16
N LEU A 42 2.08 -12.03 10.25
CA LEU A 42 1.06 -11.32 9.46
C LEU A 42 0.90 -9.88 9.93
N ARG A 43 0.98 -9.64 11.24
CA ARG A 43 0.93 -8.28 11.77
C ARG A 43 2.15 -7.47 11.33
N ASP A 44 3.31 -8.09 11.32
CA ASP A 44 4.53 -7.43 10.83
C ASP A 44 4.41 -7.13 9.35
N GLN A 45 3.88 -8.06 8.57
CA GLN A 45 3.65 -7.82 7.14
C GLN A 45 2.74 -6.62 6.92
N MET A 46 1.64 -6.55 7.67
CA MET A 46 0.73 -5.40 7.58
C MET A 46 1.46 -4.10 7.85
N ARG A 47 2.31 -4.08 8.86
CA ARG A 47 3.07 -2.87 9.21
C ARG A 47 3.99 -2.46 8.09
N TYR A 48 4.70 -3.40 7.48
CA TYR A 48 5.65 -3.09 6.42
C TYR A 48 4.95 -2.64 5.14
N ILE A 49 3.87 -3.31 4.74
CA ILE A 49 3.17 -2.89 3.52
C ILE A 49 2.44 -1.56 3.73
N SER A 50 1.97 -1.27 4.95
CA SER A 50 1.38 0.02 5.25
C SER A 50 2.41 1.15 5.17
N ALA A 51 3.63 0.90 5.64
CA ALA A 51 4.72 1.86 5.52
C ALA A 51 5.08 2.09 4.06
N TYR A 52 5.12 1.02 3.27
CA TYR A 52 5.40 1.14 1.84
C TYR A 52 4.30 1.93 1.13
N LEU A 53 3.05 1.67 1.47
CA LEU A 53 1.93 2.44 0.91
C LEU A 53 2.09 3.93 1.20
N SER A 54 2.48 4.27 2.42
CA SER A 54 2.72 5.66 2.78
C SER A 54 3.80 6.28 1.90
N THR A 55 4.88 5.54 1.66
CA THR A 55 5.95 6.00 0.79
C THR A 55 5.46 6.23 -0.65
N LEU A 56 4.65 5.31 -1.16
CA LEU A 56 4.10 5.47 -2.51
C LEU A 56 3.23 6.70 -2.62
N ARG A 57 2.41 6.97 -1.59
CA ARG A 57 1.57 8.18 -1.58
C ARG A 57 2.41 9.45 -1.59
N GLN A 58 3.50 9.45 -0.84
CA GLN A 58 4.41 10.60 -0.82
C GLN A 58 5.06 10.81 -2.18
N ARG A 59 5.48 9.72 -2.83
CA ARG A 59 6.06 9.79 -4.16
C ARG A 59 5.06 10.32 -5.18
N ILE A 60 3.81 9.84 -5.11
CA ILE A 60 2.76 10.30 -6.00
C ILE A 60 2.53 11.79 -5.81
N ASN A 61 2.41 12.25 -4.57
CA ASN A 61 2.21 13.66 -4.28
C ASN A 61 3.35 14.50 -4.83
N PHE A 62 4.58 14.03 -4.69
CA PHE A 62 5.74 14.74 -5.22
C PHE A 62 5.67 14.90 -6.73
N TYR A 63 5.38 13.80 -7.45
CA TYR A 63 5.34 13.85 -8.91
C TYR A 63 4.14 14.61 -9.43
N GLU A 64 3.00 14.50 -8.78
CA GLU A 64 1.81 15.27 -9.17
C GLU A 64 2.04 16.75 -8.98
N SER A 65 2.66 17.13 -7.88
CA SER A 65 2.97 18.53 -7.60
C SER A 65 3.96 19.07 -8.63
N LYS A 66 4.95 18.28 -8.99
CA LYS A 66 5.95 18.67 -9.99
C LYS A 66 5.31 18.84 -11.36
N GLU A 67 4.45 17.92 -11.76
CA GLU A 67 3.76 18.01 -13.04
C GLU A 67 2.82 19.21 -13.08
N GLY A 68 2.13 19.47 -11.97
CA GLY A 68 1.26 20.61 -11.86
C GLY A 68 2.01 21.93 -11.99
N LYS A 69 3.19 22.01 -11.39
CA LYS A 69 4.02 23.19 -11.50
C LYS A 69 4.48 23.41 -12.94
N ASP A 70 4.89 22.34 -13.59
CA ASP A 70 5.31 22.42 -14.98
C ASP A 70 4.19 22.94 -15.88
N GLY A 71 2.96 22.53 -15.56
CA GLY A 71 1.81 22.98 -16.31
C GLY A 71 1.42 24.43 -16.04
N ASN A 72 1.84 24.96 -14.92
CA ASN A 72 1.50 26.33 -14.51
C ASN A 72 2.55 27.36 -14.88
N ASP A 73 3.73 26.90 -15.14
CA ASP A 73 4.83 27.79 -15.51
C ASP A 73 4.75 28.18 -16.97
#